data_57676d47399dfe848fcfd2a37980cb9a
#
_entry.id   57676d47399dfe848fcfd2a37980cb9a
#
_cell.length_a   1.000
_cell.length_b   1.000
_cell.length_c   1.000
_cell.angle_alpha   90.00
_cell.angle_beta   90.00
_cell.angle_gamma   90.00
#
_symmetry.space_group_name_H-M   'P 1'
#
loop_
_entity.id
_entity.type
_entity.pdbx_description
1 polymer ?
#
loop_
_entity_poly.entity_id
_entity_poly.type
_entity_poly.pdbx_seq_one_letter_code
_entity_poly.pdbx_strand_id
1 'polypeptide(L)'
;EYVNAHGTSTIAGDIAETHAVKTVFAGHTDKLCVSSTKSMIGHLLGASGSVEAIVSVLTLRDQVISPTINLDNPDEGCDLDYVPNESREMEVNVALSNSFGFGGTNGTLIFSRLK
;
A
#
# COMPACT_ATOMS: atom_id res chain seq x y z
N GLU A 1 -8.65 0.30 6.27
CA GLU A 1 -9.03 -0.65 5.23
C GLU A 1 -8.03 -0.71 4.07
N TYR A 2 -7.23 0.36 3.86
CA TYR A 2 -6.29 0.43 2.75
C TYR A 2 -4.90 0.88 3.20
N VAL A 3 -3.87 0.20 2.69
CA VAL A 3 -2.45 0.59 2.80
C VAL A 3 -1.89 0.82 1.40
N ASN A 4 -1.45 2.04 1.12
CA ASN A 4 -0.57 2.34 0.00
C ASN A 4 0.85 2.02 0.45
N ALA A 5 1.36 0.90 -0.02
CA ALA A 5 2.63 0.35 0.42
C ALA A 5 3.82 1.10 -0.17
N HIS A 6 4.95 1.06 0.52
CA HIS A 6 6.23 1.43 -0.08
C HIS A 6 6.52 0.52 -1.27
N GLY A 7 6.38 -0.80 -1.11
CA GLY A 7 6.24 -1.81 -2.16
C GLY A 7 7.12 -1.59 -3.40
N THR A 8 8.45 -1.74 -3.24
CA THR A 8 9.42 -1.46 -4.31
C THR A 8 9.75 -2.68 -5.17
N SER A 9 9.09 -3.80 -4.94
CA SER A 9 9.36 -5.08 -5.62
C SER A 9 10.78 -5.63 -5.36
N THR A 10 11.28 -5.43 -4.16
CA THR A 10 12.50 -6.07 -3.68
C THR A 10 12.16 -7.26 -2.79
N ILE A 11 12.92 -8.35 -2.88
CA ILE A 11 12.67 -9.58 -2.11
C ILE A 11 12.60 -9.29 -0.61
N ALA A 12 13.62 -8.64 -0.06
CA ALA A 12 13.66 -8.34 1.38
C ALA A 12 12.63 -7.28 1.79
N GLY A 13 12.43 -6.26 0.96
CA GLY A 13 11.54 -5.14 1.27
C GLY A 13 10.08 -5.53 1.34
N ASP A 14 9.59 -6.23 0.35
CA ASP A 14 8.17 -6.62 0.26
C ASP A 14 7.78 -7.62 1.36
N ILE A 15 8.66 -8.58 1.67
CA ILE A 15 8.46 -9.53 2.78
C ILE A 15 8.45 -8.79 4.12
N ALA A 16 9.41 -7.89 4.34
CA ALA A 16 9.49 -7.13 5.59
C ALA A 16 8.26 -6.23 5.79
N GLU A 17 7.80 -5.55 4.75
CA GLU A 17 6.59 -4.72 4.80
C GLU A 17 5.34 -5.57 5.06
N THR A 18 5.20 -6.71 4.39
CA THR A 18 4.12 -7.67 4.63
C THR A 18 4.09 -8.11 6.11
N HIS A 19 5.24 -8.46 6.68
CA HIS A 19 5.34 -8.86 8.09
C HIS A 19 4.98 -7.70 9.04
N ALA A 20 5.42 -6.49 8.74
CA ALA A 20 5.08 -5.30 9.54
C ALA A 20 3.58 -5.04 9.54
N VAL A 21 2.95 -5.08 8.36
CA VAL A 21 1.50 -4.92 8.20
C VAL A 21 0.74 -6.01 8.97
N LYS A 22 1.14 -7.28 8.83
CA LYS A 22 0.53 -8.39 9.56
C LYS A 22 0.66 -8.24 11.08
N THR A 23 1.78 -7.73 11.56
CA THR A 23 2.01 -7.51 12.99
C THR A 23 1.13 -6.39 13.54
N VAL A 24 1.05 -5.27 12.84
CA VAL A 24 0.27 -4.10 13.27
C VAL A 24 -1.23 -4.37 13.20
N PHE A 25 -1.69 -5.06 12.16
CA PHE A 25 -3.10 -5.31 11.91
C PHE A 25 -3.54 -6.74 12.24
N ALA A 26 -2.86 -7.40 13.19
CA ALA A 26 -3.16 -8.76 13.59
C ALA A 26 -4.65 -8.96 13.91
N GLY A 27 -5.26 -9.98 13.29
CA GLY A 27 -6.69 -10.26 13.41
C GLY A 27 -7.60 -9.45 12.49
N HIS A 28 -7.05 -8.54 11.68
CA HIS A 28 -7.80 -7.69 10.73
C HIS A 28 -7.24 -7.73 9.30
N THR A 29 -6.25 -8.52 9.04
CA THR A 29 -5.57 -8.60 7.73
C THR A 29 -6.48 -9.09 6.60
N ASP A 30 -7.51 -9.85 6.92
CA ASP A 30 -8.54 -10.32 5.99
C ASP A 30 -9.45 -9.20 5.45
N LYS A 31 -9.44 -8.03 6.13
CA LYS A 31 -10.23 -6.85 5.76
C LYS A 31 -9.36 -5.70 5.23
N LEU A 32 -8.10 -5.99 5.00
CA LEU A 32 -7.10 -5.01 4.62
C LEU A 32 -6.67 -5.23 3.17
N CYS A 33 -6.74 -4.19 2.36
CA CYS A 33 -6.13 -4.17 1.03
C CYS A 33 -4.81 -3.41 1.08
N VAL A 34 -3.79 -3.96 0.43
CA VAL A 34 -2.44 -3.38 0.35
C VAL A 34 -2.06 -3.29 -1.12
N SER A 35 -1.76 -2.12 -1.63
CA SER A 35 -1.27 -2.03 -3.01
C SER A 35 -0.10 -1.08 -3.15
N SER A 36 0.73 -1.31 -4.16
CA SER A 36 1.83 -0.43 -4.51
C SER A 36 1.55 0.25 -5.85
N THR A 37 1.30 1.56 -5.81
CA THR A 37 1.16 2.38 -7.00
C THR A 37 2.48 2.53 -7.77
N LYS A 38 3.61 2.17 -7.16
CA LYS A 38 4.90 2.09 -7.86
C LYS A 38 4.89 1.07 -8.99
N SER A 39 4.01 0.07 -8.94
CA SER A 39 3.82 -0.86 -10.05
C SER A 39 3.36 -0.18 -11.34
N MET A 40 2.64 0.94 -11.24
CA MET A 40 2.10 1.69 -12.37
C MET A 40 2.95 2.90 -12.78
N ILE A 41 3.54 3.61 -11.83
CA ILE A 41 4.22 4.89 -12.06
C ILE A 41 5.72 4.87 -11.77
N GLY A 42 6.25 3.78 -11.25
CA GLY A 42 7.64 3.65 -10.83
C GLY A 42 7.94 4.33 -9.50
N HIS A 43 9.19 4.25 -9.09
CA HIS A 43 9.67 4.87 -7.86
C HIS A 43 10.14 6.30 -8.14
N LEU A 44 9.44 7.30 -7.60
CA LEU A 44 9.73 8.71 -7.83
C LEU A 44 10.71 9.30 -6.80
N LEU A 45 11.40 8.46 -6.04
CA LEU A 45 12.40 8.86 -5.03
C LEU A 45 11.82 9.88 -4.04
N GLY A 46 12.36 11.06 -3.95
CA GLY A 46 11.90 12.11 -3.03
C GLY A 46 10.46 12.58 -3.27
N ALA A 47 9.90 12.37 -4.45
CA ALA A 47 8.52 12.73 -4.76
C ALA A 47 7.52 11.58 -4.49
N SER A 48 7.99 10.34 -4.27
CA SER A 48 7.13 9.17 -4.09
C SER A 48 6.12 9.36 -2.96
N GLY A 49 6.55 9.78 -1.81
CA GLY A 49 5.69 9.94 -0.64
C GLY A 49 4.57 10.94 -0.86
N SER A 50 4.84 12.04 -1.55
CA SER A 50 3.84 13.07 -1.87
C SER A 50 2.79 12.55 -2.84
N VAL A 51 3.22 11.86 -3.90
CA VAL A 51 2.29 11.27 -4.90
C VAL A 51 1.45 10.18 -4.27
N GLU A 52 2.04 9.32 -3.46
CA GLU A 52 1.33 8.23 -2.77
C GLU A 52 0.36 8.75 -1.71
N ALA A 53 0.68 9.85 -1.04
CA ALA A 53 -0.26 10.56 -0.16
C ALA A 53 -1.48 11.08 -0.93
N ILE A 54 -1.27 11.69 -2.09
CA ILE A 54 -2.35 12.14 -2.98
C ILE A 54 -3.22 10.96 -3.42
N VAL A 55 -2.62 9.85 -3.85
CA VAL A 55 -3.36 8.65 -4.23
C VAL A 55 -4.20 8.12 -3.06
N SER A 56 -3.65 8.11 -1.85
CA SER A 56 -4.38 7.68 -0.65
C SER A 56 -5.59 8.58 -0.37
N VAL A 57 -5.45 9.90 -0.53
CA VAL A 57 -6.56 10.86 -0.39
C VAL A 57 -7.62 10.66 -1.48
N LEU A 58 -7.19 10.43 -2.72
CA LEU A 58 -8.11 10.14 -3.84
C LEU A 58 -8.85 8.82 -3.62
N THR A 59 -8.20 7.80 -3.08
CA THR A 59 -8.85 6.54 -2.70
C THR A 59 -9.99 6.77 -1.70
N LEU A 60 -9.76 7.61 -0.69
CA LEU A 60 -10.80 7.98 0.28
C LEU A 60 -11.96 8.77 -0.36
N ARG A 61 -11.65 9.64 -1.32
CA ARG A 61 -12.66 10.44 -2.02
C ARG A 61 -13.51 9.60 -2.97
N ASP A 62 -12.84 8.79 -3.79
CA ASP A 62 -13.47 8.11 -4.93
C ASP A 62 -13.92 6.68 -4.58
N GLN A 63 -13.49 6.15 -3.44
CA GLN A 63 -13.79 4.79 -2.96
C GLN A 63 -13.32 3.70 -3.94
N VAL A 64 -12.20 3.96 -4.61
CA VAL A 64 -11.55 3.05 -5.55
C VAL A 64 -10.10 2.86 -5.14
N ILE A 65 -9.69 1.62 -4.95
CA ILE A 65 -8.31 1.25 -4.63
C ILE A 65 -7.57 0.97 -5.93
N SER A 66 -6.41 1.62 -6.08
CA SER A 66 -5.49 1.37 -7.19
C SER A 66 -4.86 -0.02 -7.08
N PRO A 67 -4.67 -0.74 -8.18
CA PRO A 67 -4.10 -2.08 -8.14
C PRO A 67 -2.58 -2.07 -7.96
N THR A 68 -2.04 -3.24 -7.61
CA THR A 68 -0.67 -3.61 -7.91
C THR A 68 -0.67 -4.36 -9.25
N ILE A 69 -0.21 -3.71 -10.31
CA ILE A 69 -0.17 -4.35 -11.64
C ILE A 69 1.06 -5.25 -11.80
N ASN A 70 1.02 -6.14 -12.79
CA ASN A 70 2.05 -7.15 -13.06
C ASN A 70 2.27 -8.14 -11.89
N LEU A 71 1.25 -8.32 -11.07
CA LEU A 71 1.27 -9.28 -9.96
C LEU A 71 0.48 -10.53 -10.35
N ASP A 72 1.19 -11.49 -10.95
CA ASP A 72 0.61 -12.75 -11.40
C ASP A 72 0.99 -13.92 -10.46
N ASN A 73 2.19 -13.85 -9.87
CA ASN A 73 2.70 -14.88 -8.97
C ASN A 73 3.37 -14.21 -7.74
N PRO A 74 2.63 -13.99 -6.64
CA PRO A 74 3.22 -13.46 -5.42
C PRO A 74 4.31 -14.37 -4.88
N ASP A 75 5.39 -13.79 -4.36
CA ASP A 75 6.46 -14.54 -3.73
C ASP A 75 5.97 -15.23 -2.45
N GLU A 76 6.66 -16.32 -2.10
CA GLU A 76 6.43 -17.01 -0.82
C GLU A 76 6.56 -16.03 0.36
N GLY A 77 5.60 -16.04 1.27
CA GLY A 77 5.54 -15.11 2.41
C GLY A 77 4.82 -13.80 2.13
N CYS A 78 4.51 -13.49 0.87
CA CYS A 78 3.66 -12.38 0.47
C CYS A 78 2.22 -12.87 0.27
N ASP A 79 1.43 -12.88 1.35
CA ASP A 79 0.13 -13.55 1.44
C ASP A 79 -1.03 -12.62 1.83
N LEU A 80 -0.86 -11.31 1.68
CA LEU A 80 -1.93 -10.33 1.86
C LEU A 80 -2.72 -10.12 0.56
N ASP A 81 -3.82 -9.39 0.64
CA ASP A 81 -4.54 -8.93 -0.54
C ASP A 81 -3.86 -7.70 -1.12
N TYR A 82 -3.08 -7.88 -2.17
CA TYR A 82 -2.32 -6.82 -2.84
C TYR A 82 -3.09 -6.13 -3.98
N VAL A 83 -4.39 -6.40 -4.12
CA VAL A 83 -5.23 -5.86 -5.19
C VAL A 83 -4.59 -6.10 -6.57
N PRO A 84 -4.40 -7.36 -6.97
CA PRO A 84 -3.61 -7.67 -8.16
C PRO A 84 -4.31 -7.24 -9.45
N ASN A 85 -3.57 -6.53 -10.28
CA ASN A 85 -3.82 -6.19 -11.67
C ASN A 85 -5.04 -5.29 -11.98
N GLU A 86 -6.13 -5.35 -11.20
CA GLU A 86 -7.34 -4.57 -11.44
C GLU A 86 -7.70 -3.71 -10.23
N SER A 87 -8.14 -2.48 -10.48
CA SER A 87 -8.64 -1.61 -9.41
C SER A 87 -9.90 -2.20 -8.77
N ARG A 88 -10.15 -1.83 -7.51
CA ARG A 88 -11.28 -2.35 -6.75
C ARG A 88 -12.10 -1.22 -6.14
N GLU A 89 -13.40 -1.23 -6.38
CA GLU A 89 -14.35 -0.40 -5.63
C GLU A 89 -14.57 -1.03 -4.25
N MET A 90 -14.41 -0.24 -3.21
CA MET A 90 -14.55 -0.72 -1.85
C MET A 90 -14.74 0.46 -0.90
N GLU A 91 -15.52 0.29 0.15
CA GLU A 91 -15.64 1.31 1.20
C GLU A 91 -14.31 1.43 1.96
N VAL A 92 -13.71 2.62 1.90
CA VAL A 92 -12.48 2.97 2.59
C VAL A 92 -12.71 4.22 3.44
N ASN A 93 -12.60 4.10 4.74
CA ASN A 93 -12.73 5.20 5.69
C ASN A 93 -11.38 5.70 6.19
N VAL A 94 -10.39 4.81 6.21
CA VAL A 94 -9.02 5.11 6.63
C VAL A 94 -8.04 4.53 5.62
N ALA A 95 -7.12 5.35 5.14
CA ALA A 95 -6.01 4.96 4.27
C ALA A 95 -4.68 5.32 4.93
N LEU A 96 -3.70 4.44 4.78
CA LEU A 96 -2.35 4.60 5.31
C LEU A 96 -1.36 4.57 4.15
N SER A 97 -0.36 5.45 4.16
CA SER A 97 0.72 5.47 3.18
C SER A 97 2.06 5.30 3.86
N ASN A 98 2.80 4.28 3.45
CA ASN A 98 4.14 3.97 3.93
C ASN A 98 5.23 4.44 2.96
N SER A 99 6.29 5.01 3.50
CA SER A 99 7.50 5.35 2.76
C SER A 99 8.72 4.93 3.56
N PHE A 100 9.57 4.10 2.96
CA PHE A 100 10.79 3.59 3.60
C PHE A 100 12.02 4.10 2.87
N GLY A 101 12.92 4.76 3.62
CA GLY A 101 14.16 5.28 3.09
C GLY A 101 15.38 4.49 3.59
N PHE A 102 16.50 4.63 2.88
CA PHE A 102 17.76 4.03 3.29
C PHE A 102 18.20 4.52 4.68
N GLY A 103 18.77 3.60 5.45
CA GLY A 103 19.20 3.89 6.82
C GLY A 103 18.06 3.91 7.85
N GLY A 104 16.87 3.43 7.49
CA GLY A 104 15.72 3.36 8.40
C GLY A 104 14.96 4.68 8.54
N THR A 105 15.13 5.60 7.59
CA THR A 105 14.33 6.84 7.53
C THR A 105 12.95 6.52 7.00
N ASN A 106 12.07 6.04 7.87
CA ASN A 106 10.73 5.59 7.52
C ASN A 106 9.69 6.63 7.95
N GLY A 107 8.64 6.77 7.15
CA GLY A 107 7.50 7.61 7.44
C GLY A 107 6.19 6.92 7.10
N THR A 108 5.17 7.18 7.90
CA THR A 108 3.80 6.70 7.65
C THR A 108 2.84 7.86 7.82
N LEU A 109 1.96 8.05 6.85
CA LEU A 109 0.86 8.99 6.91
C LEU A 109 -0.46 8.23 7.01
N ILE A 110 -1.37 8.72 7.83
CA ILE A 110 -2.72 8.17 7.97
C ILE A 110 -3.73 9.24 7.63
N PHE A 111 -4.65 8.90 6.74
CA PHE A 111 -5.74 9.77 6.30
C PHE A 111 -7.07 9.13 6.64
N SER A 112 -8.06 9.94 6.99
CA SER A 112 -9.43 9.49 7.18
C SER A 112 -10.41 10.39 6.41
N ARG A 113 -11.56 9.83 6.06
CA ARG A 113 -12.65 10.63 5.48
C ARG A 113 -13.12 11.67 6.49
N LEU A 114 -13.42 12.86 5.98
CA LEU A 114 -14.17 13.84 6.76
C LEU A 114 -15.61 13.34 6.94
N LYS A 115 -16.06 13.42 8.17
CA LYS A 115 -17.45 13.07 8.52
C LYS A 115 -18.37 14.27 8.35
#